data_952b90fa0ffaab96f88275b532c01cf8
#
_entry.id   952b90fa0ffaab96f88275b532c01cf8
#
_cell.length_a   1.000
_cell.length_b   1.000
_cell.length_c   1.000
_cell.angle_alpha   90.00
_cell.angle_beta   90.00
_cell.angle_gamma   90.00
#
_symmetry.space_group_name_H-M   'P 1'
#
loop_
_entity.id
_entity.type
_entity.pdbx_description
1 polymer ?
#
loop_
_entity_poly.entity_id
_entity_poly.type
_entity_poly.pdbx_seq_one_letter_code
_entity_poly.pdbx_strand_id
1 'polypeptide(L)'
;MNTNDTIVDSFAPGSTITGPSGQLAHPETIEHSKRLVKTLYRVGDNAWSLVGNGLSNQSFIEGPEGLIVIDTGECDEEMAAALAAIREETSAPLAACIYTHFHYVGGTQALLAEKADLPIWGHAGIQANLDRFGGEIAPRVTRGLVHQFAITMPQEGPDGVVNVGLGNFFRNPDHAPFTNGYVPAMHTFDGPTKATIAGLDVEFYPAPSDATDSATIWFPQLRLAVNNLLWPALFNVFAIRGEEYRDPRVLIRGLDEMAELGADHLIGAHGPPLSGQAEIAQCSRDYRDSIQFMWDQTVRCANRGLTLNEIIAAIQLPEYFKQHYTTQQLYGVVEHHVRQIYTGLFGWFDEDEANLFPVPAPERSQKLIEGFGGLDKVRAAIDAALAADDYRWAIELASWLVRSERNARGRADAGAPEDRQRLATALRGVAYATTSANVRNWSLTRALELDGSSNLERFRTHRFQKRELARRPAVESVGLLRVLLLPERAGDMEQTLRVIFTDGGDVSLTIRHGVAVPGNRQDAAVTLSLASDHWFDMMAGKLSLNQALADGVAETSNDADVQSFLRCFDLESLNS
;
A
#
# COMPACT_ATOMS: atom_id res chain seq x y z
N MET A 1 34.02 13.49 14.49
CA MET A 1 32.59 13.11 14.40
C MET A 1 32.37 12.13 15.53
N ASN A 2 31.50 12.45 16.48
CA ASN A 2 31.20 11.58 17.61
C ASN A 2 30.52 10.31 17.10
N THR A 3 30.98 9.16 17.52
CA THR A 3 30.49 7.83 17.11
C THR A 3 29.14 7.44 17.71
N ASN A 4 28.39 8.40 18.27
CA ASN A 4 27.06 8.19 18.88
C ASN A 4 25.89 8.74 18.04
N ASP A 5 26.11 9.18 16.80
CA ASP A 5 25.12 9.91 16.00
C ASP A 5 24.26 9.02 15.08
N THR A 6 23.98 7.79 15.44
CA THR A 6 23.19 6.88 14.60
C THR A 6 21.76 6.66 15.08
N ILE A 7 21.21 7.56 15.89
CA ILE A 7 19.82 7.42 16.32
C ILE A 7 18.95 8.31 15.43
N VAL A 8 18.25 7.70 14.50
CA VAL A 8 17.16 8.34 13.78
C VAL A 8 16.03 8.59 14.79
N ASP A 9 15.49 9.79 14.83
CA ASP A 9 14.43 10.21 15.78
C ASP A 9 13.17 9.34 15.82
N SER A 10 13.01 8.46 14.84
CA SER A 10 11.90 7.50 14.75
C SER A 10 12.07 6.25 15.61
N PHE A 11 13.20 6.12 16.33
CA PHE A 11 13.54 4.93 17.12
C PHE A 11 14.26 5.29 18.41
N ALA A 12 13.66 4.97 19.55
CA ALA A 12 14.18 5.31 20.88
C ALA A 12 14.03 4.09 21.83
N PRO A 13 15.04 3.19 21.89
CA PRO A 13 15.05 2.09 22.86
C PRO A 13 14.83 2.60 24.30
N GLY A 14 14.03 1.88 25.08
CA GLY A 14 13.68 2.25 26.46
C GLY A 14 12.52 3.25 26.60
N SER A 15 11.94 3.79 25.52
CA SER A 15 10.79 4.69 25.58
C SER A 15 9.41 4.01 25.55
N THR A 16 9.37 2.68 25.60
CA THR A 16 8.13 1.90 25.49
C THR A 16 7.18 2.12 26.67
N ILE A 17 5.90 2.35 26.36
CA ILE A 17 4.82 2.40 27.36
C ILE A 17 3.72 1.39 27.03
N THR A 18 2.82 1.15 28.00
CA THR A 18 1.63 0.31 27.79
C THR A 18 0.45 1.19 27.36
N GLY A 19 -0.15 0.86 26.23
CA GLY A 19 -1.35 1.51 25.72
C GLY A 19 -2.65 1.04 26.36
N PRO A 20 -3.79 1.62 25.98
CA PRO A 20 -5.09 1.38 26.62
C PRO A 20 -5.57 -0.09 26.61
N SER A 21 -5.25 -0.85 25.54
CA SER A 21 -5.62 -2.27 25.41
C SER A 21 -4.43 -3.22 25.62
N GLY A 22 -3.41 -2.77 26.38
CA GLY A 22 -2.24 -3.58 26.72
C GLY A 22 -1.13 -3.59 25.66
N GLN A 23 -1.24 -2.79 24.59
CA GLN A 23 -0.21 -2.70 23.55
C GLN A 23 1.08 -2.09 24.12
N LEU A 24 2.22 -2.67 23.73
CA LEU A 24 3.51 -2.05 23.97
C LEU A 24 3.89 -1.17 22.75
N ALA A 25 4.14 0.11 22.97
CA ALA A 25 4.45 1.05 21.90
C ALA A 25 5.20 2.29 22.40
N HIS A 26 5.76 3.05 21.46
CA HIS A 26 6.31 4.38 21.72
C HIS A 26 5.20 5.35 22.16
N PRO A 27 5.44 6.25 23.14
CA PRO A 27 4.44 7.21 23.63
C PRO A 27 3.79 8.04 22.51
N GLU A 28 4.58 8.52 21.55
CA GLU A 28 4.08 9.32 20.42
C GLU A 28 3.13 8.54 19.51
N THR A 29 3.34 7.22 19.34
CA THR A 29 2.41 6.36 18.58
C THR A 29 1.06 6.27 19.27
N ILE A 30 1.04 6.16 20.60
CA ILE A 30 -0.20 6.15 21.41
C ILE A 30 -0.88 7.52 21.35
N GLU A 31 -0.12 8.61 21.48
CA GLU A 31 -0.67 9.98 21.42
C GLU A 31 -1.26 10.30 20.05
N HIS A 32 -0.61 9.83 18.98
CA HIS A 32 -1.10 10.01 17.61
C HIS A 32 -2.48 9.40 17.39
N SER A 33 -2.78 8.24 17.99
CA SER A 33 -4.09 7.58 17.87
C SER A 33 -5.25 8.46 18.31
N LYS A 34 -5.03 9.42 19.23
CA LYS A 34 -6.08 10.35 19.71
C LYS A 34 -6.54 11.33 18.63
N ARG A 35 -5.68 11.64 17.65
CA ARG A 35 -6.03 12.51 16.50
C ARG A 35 -6.85 11.77 15.44
N LEU A 36 -6.83 10.43 15.49
CA LEU A 36 -7.42 9.55 14.48
C LEU A 36 -8.75 8.92 14.94
N VAL A 37 -9.29 9.37 16.08
CA VAL A 37 -10.59 8.88 16.60
C VAL A 37 -11.75 9.36 15.73
N LYS A 38 -12.80 8.55 15.65
CA LYS A 38 -14.01 8.88 14.88
C LYS A 38 -14.62 10.20 15.36
N THR A 39 -14.56 11.21 14.50
CA THR A 39 -15.04 12.57 14.79
C THR A 39 -15.52 13.23 13.51
N LEU A 40 -16.74 13.78 13.52
CA LEU A 40 -17.22 14.64 12.45
C LEU A 40 -16.83 16.08 12.76
N TYR A 41 -15.84 16.58 12.04
CA TYR A 41 -15.36 17.95 12.16
C TYR A 41 -16.20 18.86 11.27
N ARG A 42 -16.72 19.96 11.83
CA ARG A 42 -17.29 21.05 11.05
C ARG A 42 -16.15 21.97 10.55
N VAL A 43 -16.16 22.31 9.26
CA VAL A 43 -15.14 23.10 8.60
C VAL A 43 -15.79 24.32 7.94
N GLY A 44 -15.55 25.49 8.50
CA GLY A 44 -16.34 26.68 8.13
C GLY A 44 -17.83 26.50 8.39
N ASP A 45 -18.64 27.12 7.54
CA ASP A 45 -20.11 27.09 7.72
C ASP A 45 -20.79 25.93 6.96
N ASN A 46 -20.18 25.48 5.87
CA ASN A 46 -20.82 24.63 4.86
C ASN A 46 -20.05 23.33 4.55
N ALA A 47 -19.08 22.93 5.37
CA ALA A 47 -18.32 21.71 5.12
C ALA A 47 -18.12 20.89 6.39
N TRP A 48 -17.93 19.58 6.19
CA TRP A 48 -17.65 18.62 7.27
C TRP A 48 -16.64 17.59 6.78
N SER A 49 -15.85 17.06 7.71
CA SER A 49 -14.93 15.95 7.45
C SER A 49 -15.07 14.91 8.54
N LEU A 50 -15.47 13.71 8.18
CA LEU A 50 -15.56 12.56 9.08
C LEU A 50 -14.22 11.85 9.12
N VAL A 51 -13.47 12.05 10.17
CA VAL A 51 -12.18 11.40 10.44
C VAL A 51 -12.42 10.11 11.22
N GLY A 52 -11.63 9.06 10.98
CA GLY A 52 -11.60 7.84 11.80
C GLY A 52 -12.83 6.93 11.66
N ASN A 53 -13.66 7.14 10.66
CA ASN A 53 -14.71 6.21 10.27
C ASN A 53 -14.12 4.98 9.55
N GLY A 54 -13.18 5.23 8.64
CA GLY A 54 -12.34 4.28 7.94
C GLY A 54 -10.88 4.72 7.97
N LEU A 55 -10.09 4.27 6.99
CA LEU A 55 -8.70 4.71 6.81
C LEU A 55 -8.64 6.16 6.31
N SER A 56 -9.52 6.51 5.36
CA SER A 56 -9.64 7.87 4.82
C SER A 56 -10.77 8.64 5.47
N ASN A 57 -10.72 9.95 5.29
CA ASN A 57 -11.84 10.82 5.60
C ASN A 57 -12.93 10.69 4.53
N GLN A 58 -14.19 10.78 4.93
CA GLN A 58 -15.30 11.09 4.04
C GLN A 58 -15.70 12.54 4.32
N SER A 59 -15.68 13.40 3.29
CA SER A 59 -15.93 14.82 3.49
C SER A 59 -17.15 15.28 2.70
N PHE A 60 -17.81 16.31 3.22
CA PHE A 60 -19.10 16.79 2.74
C PHE A 60 -19.06 18.30 2.59
N ILE A 61 -19.53 18.83 1.46
CA ILE A 61 -19.57 20.27 1.18
C ILE A 61 -20.95 20.61 0.69
N GLU A 62 -21.66 21.47 1.43
CA GLU A 62 -23.00 21.89 1.10
C GLU A 62 -22.95 23.13 0.21
N GLY A 63 -23.43 22.98 -1.01
CA GLY A 63 -23.69 24.07 -1.95
C GLY A 63 -25.17 24.45 -2.02
N PRO A 64 -25.50 25.50 -2.77
CA PRO A 64 -26.90 25.96 -2.95
C PRO A 64 -27.86 24.89 -3.48
N GLU A 65 -27.36 23.91 -4.23
CA GLU A 65 -28.19 22.87 -4.88
C GLU A 65 -28.08 21.50 -4.21
N GLY A 66 -27.32 21.37 -3.12
CA GLY A 66 -27.19 20.14 -2.35
C GLY A 66 -25.78 19.81 -1.92
N LEU A 67 -25.59 18.58 -1.47
CA LEU A 67 -24.39 18.08 -0.81
C LEU A 67 -23.44 17.42 -1.81
N ILE A 68 -22.21 17.88 -1.86
CA ILE A 68 -21.08 17.25 -2.58
C ILE A 68 -20.38 16.30 -1.59
N VAL A 69 -20.20 15.04 -1.98
CA VAL A 69 -19.43 14.04 -1.21
C VAL A 69 -18.04 13.94 -1.79
N ILE A 70 -17.01 14.06 -0.94
CA ILE A 70 -15.61 13.89 -1.34
C ILE A 70 -15.10 12.58 -0.76
N ASP A 71 -14.69 11.67 -1.63
CA ASP A 71 -14.30 10.29 -1.35
C ASP A 71 -15.39 9.44 -0.65
N THR A 72 -15.38 8.16 -0.90
CA THR A 72 -16.43 7.24 -0.43
C THR A 72 -15.88 6.12 0.47
N GLY A 73 -14.60 6.21 0.86
CA GLY A 73 -13.96 5.17 1.66
C GLY A 73 -13.69 3.87 0.88
N GLU A 74 -13.48 2.79 1.59
CA GLU A 74 -13.09 1.51 1.03
C GLU A 74 -14.25 0.56 0.72
N CYS A 75 -15.47 0.83 1.25
CA CYS A 75 -16.63 -0.04 1.08
C CYS A 75 -17.96 0.71 1.28
N ASP A 76 -19.05 0.09 0.81
CA ASP A 76 -20.40 0.66 0.91
C ASP A 76 -20.85 0.85 2.36
N GLU A 77 -20.49 -0.05 3.26
CA GLU A 77 -20.85 0.02 4.67
C GLU A 77 -20.16 1.22 5.36
N GLU A 78 -18.91 1.52 4.99
CA GLU A 78 -18.18 2.69 5.47
C GLU A 78 -18.86 3.99 5.02
N MET A 79 -19.24 4.06 3.74
CA MET A 79 -19.93 5.23 3.20
C MET A 79 -21.35 5.38 3.77
N ALA A 80 -22.08 4.28 3.96
CA ALA A 80 -23.39 4.31 4.61
C ALA A 80 -23.32 4.86 6.04
N ALA A 81 -22.28 4.46 6.81
CA ALA A 81 -22.04 5.02 8.15
C ALA A 81 -21.67 6.51 8.11
N ALA A 82 -20.95 6.97 7.08
CA ALA A 82 -20.63 8.37 6.87
C ALA A 82 -21.88 9.20 6.49
N LEU A 83 -22.75 8.64 5.62
CA LEU A 83 -24.03 9.26 5.29
C LEU A 83 -24.93 9.41 6.53
N ALA A 84 -25.01 8.37 7.37
CA ALA A 84 -25.78 8.45 8.61
C ALA A 84 -25.28 9.58 9.52
N ALA A 85 -23.95 9.73 9.64
CA ALA A 85 -23.36 10.79 10.46
C ALA A 85 -23.66 12.20 9.91
N ILE A 86 -23.52 12.43 8.60
CA ILE A 86 -23.80 13.75 8.03
C ILE A 86 -25.29 14.10 8.04
N ARG A 87 -26.17 13.10 8.00
CA ARG A 87 -27.62 13.33 8.06
C ARG A 87 -28.10 13.86 9.41
N GLU A 88 -27.27 13.80 10.46
CA GLU A 88 -27.50 14.46 11.74
C GLU A 88 -27.24 15.99 11.66
N GLU A 89 -26.43 16.45 10.69
CA GLU A 89 -26.05 17.86 10.52
C GLU A 89 -26.86 18.57 9.44
N THR A 90 -27.17 17.88 8.33
CA THR A 90 -27.91 18.47 7.21
C THR A 90 -28.87 17.50 6.52
N SER A 91 -29.97 18.04 6.03
CA SER A 91 -30.96 17.33 5.19
C SER A 91 -30.78 17.64 3.69
N ALA A 92 -29.74 18.38 3.29
CA ALA A 92 -29.49 18.73 1.90
C ALA A 92 -29.39 17.47 1.01
N PRO A 93 -30.05 17.42 -0.15
CA PRO A 93 -30.00 16.27 -1.04
C PRO A 93 -28.58 16.07 -1.60
N LEU A 94 -28.22 14.83 -1.92
CA LEU A 94 -26.97 14.56 -2.62
C LEU A 94 -26.97 15.26 -3.99
N ALA A 95 -25.89 15.96 -4.33
CA ALA A 95 -25.74 16.68 -5.61
C ALA A 95 -24.64 16.11 -6.50
N ALA A 96 -23.50 15.69 -5.93
CA ALA A 96 -22.40 15.07 -6.64
C ALA A 96 -21.50 14.25 -5.71
N CYS A 97 -20.67 13.38 -6.31
CA CYS A 97 -19.53 12.74 -5.67
C CYS A 97 -18.25 13.14 -6.41
N ILE A 98 -17.17 13.42 -5.69
CA ILE A 98 -15.86 13.75 -6.24
C ILE A 98 -14.81 12.83 -5.60
N TYR A 99 -14.00 12.14 -6.40
CA TYR A 99 -12.87 11.35 -5.96
C TYR A 99 -11.60 12.19 -5.94
N THR A 100 -10.88 12.16 -4.81
CA THR A 100 -9.55 12.77 -4.73
C THR A 100 -8.51 11.92 -5.45
N HIS A 101 -8.64 10.57 -5.38
CA HIS A 101 -7.79 9.57 -6.03
C HIS A 101 -8.39 8.15 -5.89
N PHE A 102 -7.74 7.15 -6.51
CA PHE A 102 -8.31 5.79 -6.65
C PHE A 102 -8.44 4.97 -5.36
N HIS A 103 -7.77 5.33 -4.26
CA HIS A 103 -7.77 4.49 -3.05
C HIS A 103 -9.13 4.43 -2.34
N TYR A 104 -9.92 5.52 -2.38
CA TYR A 104 -11.12 5.68 -1.55
C TYR A 104 -12.40 5.90 -2.35
N VAL A 105 -12.59 5.02 -3.32
CA VAL A 105 -13.73 5.05 -4.26
C VAL A 105 -14.71 3.88 -4.03
N GLY A 106 -14.45 3.05 -3.01
CA GLY A 106 -15.08 1.73 -2.81
C GLY A 106 -16.51 1.78 -2.27
N GLY A 107 -16.99 2.90 -1.75
CA GLY A 107 -18.33 3.00 -1.14
C GLY A 107 -19.36 3.74 -2.00
N THR A 108 -19.13 3.91 -3.29
CA THR A 108 -19.96 4.77 -4.14
C THR A 108 -21.36 4.22 -4.38
N GLN A 109 -21.57 2.91 -4.38
CA GLN A 109 -22.89 2.31 -4.53
C GLN A 109 -23.85 2.71 -3.37
N ALA A 110 -23.32 2.95 -2.17
CA ALA A 110 -24.13 3.46 -1.06
C ALA A 110 -24.74 4.84 -1.37
N LEU A 111 -24.02 5.71 -2.11
CA LEU A 111 -24.56 7.00 -2.58
C LEU A 111 -25.62 6.80 -3.66
N LEU A 112 -25.38 5.89 -4.61
CA LEU A 112 -26.31 5.61 -5.71
C LEU A 112 -27.59 4.92 -5.22
N ALA A 113 -27.57 4.27 -4.07
CA ALA A 113 -28.77 3.75 -3.43
C ALA A 113 -29.71 4.89 -2.96
N GLU A 114 -29.17 6.06 -2.59
CA GLU A 114 -29.95 7.25 -2.25
C GLU A 114 -30.32 8.08 -3.50
N LYS A 115 -29.39 8.21 -4.46
CA LYS A 115 -29.56 8.97 -5.71
C LYS A 115 -28.90 8.26 -6.89
N ALA A 116 -29.69 7.50 -7.65
CA ALA A 116 -29.21 6.62 -8.72
C ALA A 116 -28.50 7.35 -9.90
N ASP A 117 -28.84 8.62 -10.15
CA ASP A 117 -28.27 9.47 -11.21
C ASP A 117 -27.24 10.48 -10.69
N LEU A 118 -26.59 10.18 -9.55
CA LEU A 118 -25.62 11.06 -8.92
C LEU A 118 -24.41 11.29 -9.84
N PRO A 119 -24.07 12.54 -10.21
CA PRO A 119 -22.86 12.85 -10.96
C PRO A 119 -21.60 12.49 -10.19
N ILE A 120 -20.67 11.77 -10.83
CA ILE A 120 -19.40 11.33 -10.23
C ILE A 120 -18.24 11.95 -11.01
N TRP A 121 -17.37 12.65 -10.30
CA TRP A 121 -16.18 13.33 -10.81
C TRP A 121 -14.92 12.66 -10.33
N GLY A 122 -13.88 12.58 -11.17
CA GLY A 122 -12.59 12.04 -10.77
C GLY A 122 -11.53 12.19 -11.87
N HIS A 123 -10.28 11.93 -11.50
CA HIS A 123 -9.18 11.95 -12.48
C HIS A 123 -9.32 10.78 -13.47
N ALA A 124 -8.98 11.00 -14.74
CA ALA A 124 -9.07 9.98 -15.79
C ALA A 124 -8.19 8.74 -15.52
N GLY A 125 -7.15 8.87 -14.70
CA GLY A 125 -6.22 7.80 -14.34
C GLY A 125 -6.74 6.81 -13.30
N ILE A 126 -7.87 7.05 -12.63
CA ILE A 126 -8.37 6.21 -11.52
C ILE A 126 -8.53 4.74 -11.95
N GLN A 127 -9.20 4.48 -13.08
CA GLN A 127 -9.42 3.11 -13.54
C GLN A 127 -8.11 2.39 -13.84
N ALA A 128 -7.16 3.04 -14.50
CA ALA A 128 -5.86 2.46 -14.81
C ALA A 128 -5.06 2.08 -13.54
N ASN A 129 -5.12 2.91 -12.49
CA ASN A 129 -4.51 2.61 -11.20
C ASN A 129 -5.17 1.42 -10.52
N LEU A 130 -6.50 1.34 -10.49
CA LEU A 130 -7.23 0.18 -9.95
C LEU A 130 -6.85 -1.11 -10.69
N ASP A 131 -6.79 -1.07 -12.02
CA ASP A 131 -6.44 -2.23 -12.86
C ASP A 131 -5.02 -2.72 -12.62
N ARG A 132 -4.09 -1.81 -12.42
CA ARG A 132 -2.70 -2.13 -12.11
C ARG A 132 -2.56 -2.84 -10.77
N PHE A 133 -3.24 -2.37 -9.73
CA PHE A 133 -3.20 -3.01 -8.40
C PHE A 133 -3.88 -4.38 -8.38
N GLY A 134 -4.91 -4.60 -9.18
CA GLY A 134 -5.58 -5.90 -9.35
C GLY A 134 -4.87 -6.86 -10.33
N GLY A 135 -3.74 -6.47 -10.91
CA GLY A 135 -3.04 -7.20 -11.97
C GLY A 135 -1.98 -8.20 -11.47
N GLU A 136 -0.91 -8.34 -12.26
CA GLU A 136 0.13 -9.35 -12.06
C GLU A 136 0.94 -9.19 -10.75
N ILE A 137 0.99 -7.98 -10.19
CA ILE A 137 1.70 -7.69 -8.93
C ILE A 137 0.81 -7.78 -7.69
N ALA A 138 -0.48 -8.00 -7.85
CA ALA A 138 -1.48 -7.98 -6.77
C ALA A 138 -1.09 -8.84 -5.56
N PRO A 139 -0.56 -10.08 -5.70
CA PRO A 139 -0.19 -10.90 -4.54
C PRO A 139 0.92 -10.26 -3.69
N ARG A 140 1.91 -9.62 -4.33
CA ARG A 140 3.00 -8.94 -3.60
C ARG A 140 2.47 -7.69 -2.89
N VAL A 141 1.62 -6.91 -3.55
CA VAL A 141 0.99 -5.70 -2.96
C VAL A 141 0.11 -6.09 -1.78
N THR A 142 -0.76 -7.10 -1.94
CA THR A 142 -1.62 -7.59 -0.84
C THR A 142 -0.80 -7.99 0.38
N ARG A 143 0.30 -8.74 0.20
CA ARG A 143 1.19 -9.09 1.31
C ARG A 143 1.82 -7.86 1.96
N GLY A 144 2.17 -6.85 1.16
CA GLY A 144 2.66 -5.57 1.67
C GLY A 144 1.63 -4.86 2.55
N LEU A 145 0.36 -4.83 2.11
CA LEU A 145 -0.77 -4.27 2.88
C LEU A 145 -0.95 -5.00 4.22
N VAL A 146 -0.91 -6.35 4.21
CA VAL A 146 -1.03 -7.17 5.42
C VAL A 146 0.00 -6.77 6.49
N HIS A 147 1.24 -6.54 6.09
CA HIS A 147 2.30 -6.14 7.01
C HIS A 147 2.18 -4.67 7.45
N GLN A 148 2.01 -3.73 6.50
CA GLN A 148 1.99 -2.31 6.81
C GLN A 148 0.78 -1.90 7.65
N PHE A 149 -0.39 -2.48 7.34
CA PHE A 149 -1.66 -2.12 7.97
C PHE A 149 -2.14 -3.10 9.04
N ALA A 150 -1.24 -3.93 9.55
CA ALA A 150 -1.52 -4.79 10.70
C ALA A 150 -2.74 -5.73 10.54
N ILE A 151 -3.08 -6.15 9.31
CA ILE A 151 -4.36 -6.85 9.00
C ILE A 151 -4.54 -8.15 9.79
N THR A 152 -3.44 -8.82 10.14
CA THR A 152 -3.47 -10.10 10.88
C THR A 152 -3.00 -9.98 12.33
N MET A 153 -2.75 -8.77 12.80
CA MET A 153 -2.33 -8.54 14.17
C MET A 153 -3.50 -8.63 15.16
N PRO A 154 -3.25 -9.01 16.43
CA PRO A 154 -4.27 -8.96 17.47
C PRO A 154 -4.69 -7.51 17.74
N GLN A 155 -5.90 -7.32 18.27
CA GLN A 155 -6.41 -5.99 18.64
C GLN A 155 -5.91 -5.57 20.04
N GLU A 156 -5.56 -6.53 20.90
CA GLU A 156 -5.20 -6.32 22.29
C GLU A 156 -3.87 -6.99 22.63
N GLY A 157 -3.32 -6.64 23.78
CA GLY A 157 -2.09 -7.22 24.31
C GLY A 157 -0.82 -6.56 23.74
N PRO A 158 0.38 -7.06 24.11
CA PRO A 158 1.66 -6.42 23.79
C PRO A 158 1.87 -6.16 22.30
N ASP A 159 1.49 -7.12 21.46
CA ASP A 159 1.58 -7.04 19.99
C ASP A 159 0.31 -6.45 19.34
N GLY A 160 -0.64 -5.92 20.12
CA GLY A 160 -1.90 -5.37 19.64
C GLY A 160 -1.71 -4.15 18.72
N VAL A 161 -2.67 -3.97 17.78
CA VAL A 161 -2.71 -2.79 16.91
C VAL A 161 -2.89 -1.53 17.75
N VAL A 162 -2.09 -0.49 17.46
CA VAL A 162 -2.28 0.85 18.05
C VAL A 162 -2.95 1.75 17.03
N ASN A 163 -2.34 1.90 15.86
CA ASN A 163 -2.87 2.59 14.69
C ASN A 163 -2.12 2.15 13.43
N VAL A 164 -2.52 2.65 12.29
CA VAL A 164 -1.87 2.42 11.00
C VAL A 164 -1.28 3.70 10.41
N GLY A 165 -1.11 4.74 11.24
CA GLY A 165 -0.47 6.02 10.92
C GLY A 165 -1.41 7.03 10.29
N LEU A 166 -2.25 6.63 9.36
CA LEU A 166 -3.25 7.48 8.68
C LEU A 166 -4.66 7.33 9.27
N GLY A 167 -4.90 6.27 10.02
CA GLY A 167 -6.12 5.94 10.72
C GLY A 167 -5.83 5.00 11.89
N ASN A 168 -6.82 4.72 12.73
CA ASN A 168 -6.68 3.77 13.83
C ASN A 168 -6.68 2.31 13.33
N PHE A 169 -7.22 2.05 12.13
CA PHE A 169 -7.28 0.73 11.48
C PHE A 169 -7.26 0.90 9.95
N PHE A 170 -6.89 -0.14 9.25
CA PHE A 170 -7.01 -0.21 7.79
C PHE A 170 -8.49 -0.31 7.39
N ARG A 171 -9.21 -1.27 7.96
CA ARG A 171 -10.65 -1.43 7.81
C ARG A 171 -11.28 -1.53 9.18
N ASN A 172 -12.28 -0.69 9.43
CA ASN A 172 -13.04 -0.75 10.65
C ASN A 172 -13.89 -2.05 10.67
N PRO A 173 -13.72 -2.93 11.67
CA PRO A 173 -14.51 -4.17 11.76
C PRO A 173 -16.03 -3.95 11.73
N ASP A 174 -16.51 -2.80 12.19
CA ASP A 174 -17.94 -2.45 12.19
C ASP A 174 -18.52 -2.32 10.77
N HIS A 175 -17.66 -2.19 9.77
CA HIS A 175 -18.05 -2.09 8.35
C HIS A 175 -17.98 -3.43 7.60
N ALA A 176 -17.83 -4.57 8.29
CA ALA A 176 -17.94 -5.87 7.61
C ALA A 176 -19.33 -6.03 6.98
N PRO A 177 -19.47 -6.63 5.77
CA PRO A 177 -18.51 -7.47 5.06
C PRO A 177 -17.55 -6.77 4.08
N PHE A 178 -17.44 -5.44 4.07
CA PHE A 178 -16.56 -4.66 3.21
C PHE A 178 -16.92 -4.78 1.72
N THR A 179 -18.17 -4.50 1.40
CA THR A 179 -18.70 -4.55 0.03
C THR A 179 -18.07 -3.46 -0.82
N ASN A 180 -17.36 -3.85 -1.87
CA ASN A 180 -16.78 -2.87 -2.80
C ASN A 180 -17.82 -2.41 -3.81
N GLY A 181 -18.26 -1.18 -3.70
CA GLY A 181 -19.25 -0.50 -4.53
C GLY A 181 -18.64 0.56 -5.46
N TYR A 182 -17.40 0.38 -5.93
CA TYR A 182 -16.79 1.33 -6.87
C TYR A 182 -17.65 1.52 -8.12
N VAL A 183 -17.78 2.77 -8.53
CA VAL A 183 -18.41 3.20 -9.79
C VAL A 183 -17.47 4.14 -10.53
N PRO A 184 -17.19 3.92 -11.82
CA PRO A 184 -16.34 4.81 -12.61
C PRO A 184 -16.87 6.25 -12.63
N ALA A 185 -15.95 7.23 -12.62
CA ALA A 185 -16.31 8.62 -12.77
C ALA A 185 -16.93 8.87 -14.15
N MET A 186 -18.06 9.58 -14.17
CA MET A 186 -18.74 9.99 -15.41
C MET A 186 -18.13 11.27 -15.99
N HIS A 187 -17.63 12.14 -15.11
CA HIS A 187 -16.95 13.39 -15.48
C HIS A 187 -15.49 13.26 -15.08
N THR A 188 -14.61 13.23 -16.08
CA THR A 188 -13.17 13.03 -15.86
C THR A 188 -12.35 14.23 -16.22
N PHE A 189 -11.22 14.41 -15.53
CA PHE A 189 -10.21 15.42 -15.82
C PHE A 189 -8.81 14.78 -15.80
N ASP A 190 -7.86 15.34 -16.55
CA ASP A 190 -6.45 14.96 -16.59
C ASP A 190 -5.50 16.17 -16.52
N GLY A 191 -6.08 17.37 -16.45
CA GLY A 191 -5.41 18.66 -16.30
C GLY A 191 -6.25 19.63 -15.47
N PRO A 192 -5.76 20.88 -15.24
CA PRO A 192 -6.51 21.89 -14.53
C PRO A 192 -7.88 22.11 -15.17
N THR A 193 -8.94 21.92 -14.38
CA THR A 193 -10.32 21.92 -14.86
C THR A 193 -11.20 22.74 -13.92
N LYS A 194 -12.18 23.47 -14.48
CA LYS A 194 -13.18 24.22 -13.72
C LYS A 194 -14.57 23.73 -14.06
N ALA A 195 -15.42 23.64 -13.04
CA ALA A 195 -16.82 23.23 -13.20
C ALA A 195 -17.68 23.97 -12.18
N THR A 196 -19.00 24.02 -12.43
CA THR A 196 -19.99 24.41 -11.41
C THR A 196 -20.69 23.14 -10.93
N ILE A 197 -20.58 22.84 -9.64
CA ILE A 197 -21.12 21.62 -9.03
C ILE A 197 -21.92 22.04 -7.80
N ALA A 198 -23.18 21.62 -7.69
CA ALA A 198 -24.11 22.01 -6.62
C ALA A 198 -24.21 23.52 -6.40
N GLY A 199 -24.08 24.33 -7.48
CA GLY A 199 -24.11 25.79 -7.44
C GLY A 199 -22.82 26.44 -6.90
N LEU A 200 -21.75 25.68 -6.69
CA LEU A 200 -20.42 26.17 -6.33
C LEU A 200 -19.46 26.07 -7.53
N ASP A 201 -18.56 27.04 -7.66
CA ASP A 201 -17.41 26.90 -8.54
C ASP A 201 -16.42 25.92 -7.91
N VAL A 202 -15.97 24.95 -8.70
CA VAL A 202 -15.02 23.92 -8.27
C VAL A 202 -13.87 23.89 -9.28
N GLU A 203 -12.66 23.99 -8.77
CA GLU A 203 -11.45 23.92 -9.57
C GLU A 203 -10.65 22.67 -9.19
N PHE A 204 -10.25 21.89 -10.21
CA PHE A 204 -9.47 20.66 -10.05
C PHE A 204 -8.06 20.92 -10.53
N TYR A 205 -7.07 20.56 -9.71
CA TYR A 205 -5.66 20.63 -10.04
C TYR A 205 -5.02 19.25 -9.84
N PRO A 206 -4.58 18.54 -10.90
CA PRO A 206 -3.83 17.30 -10.73
C PRO A 206 -2.62 17.52 -9.82
N ALA A 207 -2.55 16.79 -8.75
CA ALA A 207 -1.53 16.90 -7.71
C ALA A 207 -1.06 15.51 -7.27
N PRO A 208 -0.28 14.79 -8.13
CA PRO A 208 0.20 13.45 -7.81
C PRO A 208 0.86 13.39 -6.43
N SER A 209 0.43 12.43 -5.63
CA SER A 209 0.89 12.22 -4.26
C SER A 209 1.29 10.76 -4.03
N ASP A 210 0.55 9.99 -3.20
CA ASP A 210 0.70 8.55 -3.09
C ASP A 210 0.04 7.79 -4.25
N ALA A 211 -0.71 8.51 -5.08
CA ALA A 211 -1.32 8.04 -6.31
C ALA A 211 -1.09 9.07 -7.43
N THR A 212 -0.86 8.59 -8.66
CA THR A 212 -0.59 9.44 -9.82
C THR A 212 -1.82 10.23 -10.28
N ASP A 213 -3.00 9.81 -9.86
CA ASP A 213 -4.31 10.42 -10.14
C ASP A 213 -4.83 11.30 -9.02
N SER A 214 -4.02 11.61 -8.01
CA SER A 214 -4.41 12.52 -6.93
C SER A 214 -4.61 13.95 -7.43
N ALA A 215 -5.58 14.65 -6.83
CA ALA A 215 -5.92 16.02 -7.16
C ALA A 215 -6.11 16.90 -5.92
N THR A 216 -5.80 18.18 -6.05
CA THR A 216 -6.29 19.24 -5.19
C THR A 216 -7.60 19.77 -5.75
N ILE A 217 -8.64 19.83 -4.91
CA ILE A 217 -9.97 20.34 -5.25
C ILE A 217 -10.16 21.65 -4.49
N TRP A 218 -10.42 22.73 -5.23
CA TRP A 218 -10.56 24.07 -4.69
C TRP A 218 -11.97 24.60 -4.85
N PHE A 219 -12.54 25.12 -3.77
CA PHE A 219 -13.85 25.80 -3.70
C PHE A 219 -13.64 27.29 -3.40
N PRO A 220 -13.51 28.16 -4.45
CA PRO A 220 -13.14 29.56 -4.28
C PRO A 220 -14.07 30.34 -3.35
N GLN A 221 -15.39 30.15 -3.48
CA GLN A 221 -16.38 30.86 -2.67
C GLN A 221 -16.28 30.53 -1.17
N LEU A 222 -15.87 29.31 -0.84
CA LEU A 222 -15.71 28.81 0.53
C LEU A 222 -14.28 28.98 1.05
N ARG A 223 -13.34 29.38 0.18
CA ARG A 223 -11.90 29.41 0.45
C ARG A 223 -11.43 28.10 1.07
N LEU A 224 -11.96 26.99 0.57
CA LEU A 224 -11.74 25.63 1.03
C LEU A 224 -10.97 24.83 0.01
N ALA A 225 -9.85 24.23 0.39
CA ALA A 225 -9.13 23.24 -0.38
C ALA A 225 -9.31 21.84 0.19
N VAL A 226 -9.42 20.83 -0.70
CA VAL A 226 -9.36 19.41 -0.34
C VAL A 226 -8.23 18.77 -1.11
N ASN A 227 -7.36 17.99 -0.47
CA ASN A 227 -6.26 17.34 -1.13
C ASN A 227 -5.78 16.04 -0.44
N ASN A 228 -4.84 15.35 -1.09
CA ASN A 228 -4.15 14.16 -0.57
C ASN A 228 -2.63 14.39 -0.43
N LEU A 229 -2.18 15.60 -0.16
CA LEU A 229 -0.75 15.93 -0.05
C LEU A 229 -0.31 16.11 1.40
N LEU A 230 -1.10 16.81 2.22
CA LEU A 230 -0.77 17.09 3.61
C LEU A 230 -1.44 16.07 4.53
N TRP A 231 -0.65 15.19 5.12
CA TRP A 231 -1.10 14.08 5.97
C TRP A 231 -0.89 14.34 7.46
N PRO A 232 -1.53 13.57 8.35
CA PRO A 232 -1.36 13.70 9.79
C PRO A 232 -0.02 13.14 10.30
N ALA A 233 0.98 13.02 9.44
CA ALA A 233 2.34 12.54 9.71
C ALA A 233 3.25 12.95 8.56
N LEU A 234 4.58 12.82 8.71
CA LEU A 234 5.53 13.00 7.62
C LEU A 234 5.12 12.14 6.40
N PHE A 235 5.10 12.76 5.22
CA PHE A 235 4.68 12.10 3.99
C PHE A 235 5.47 10.83 3.71
N ASN A 236 4.77 9.79 3.33
CA ASN A 236 5.38 8.50 3.04
C ASN A 236 5.94 8.46 1.61
N VAL A 237 7.10 9.06 1.37
CA VAL A 237 7.78 9.00 0.06
C VAL A 237 8.05 7.56 -0.36
N PHE A 238 8.30 6.66 0.61
CA PHE A 238 8.41 5.22 0.40
C PHE A 238 7.27 4.47 1.10
N ALA A 239 6.48 3.74 0.33
CA ALA A 239 5.48 2.82 0.88
C ALA A 239 6.10 1.43 1.09
N ILE A 240 6.27 0.99 2.33
CA ILE A 240 6.88 -0.31 2.68
C ILE A 240 6.07 -1.50 2.12
N ARG A 241 4.78 -1.29 1.87
CA ARG A 241 3.91 -2.26 1.17
C ARG A 241 4.34 -2.51 -0.28
N GLY A 242 5.04 -1.57 -0.91
CA GLY A 242 5.45 -1.59 -2.30
C GLY A 242 4.44 -0.87 -3.18
N GLU A 243 4.89 0.22 -3.79
CA GLU A 243 4.14 1.06 -4.74
C GLU A 243 5.10 1.69 -5.74
N GLU A 244 4.56 2.54 -6.62
CA GLU A 244 5.39 3.36 -7.51
C GLU A 244 6.27 4.33 -6.74
N TYR A 245 7.33 4.74 -7.41
CA TYR A 245 8.18 5.82 -6.92
C TYR A 245 7.40 7.13 -6.86
N ARG A 246 7.42 7.76 -5.70
CA ARG A 246 6.83 9.06 -5.44
C ARG A 246 7.95 10.09 -5.54
N ASP A 247 7.99 10.84 -6.64
CA ASP A 247 9.03 11.84 -6.86
C ASP A 247 8.81 13.04 -5.92
N PRO A 248 9.75 13.31 -4.99
CA PRO A 248 9.63 14.43 -4.05
C PRO A 248 9.44 15.79 -4.73
N ARG A 249 9.98 15.97 -5.93
CA ARG A 249 9.83 17.23 -6.69
C ARG A 249 8.40 17.46 -7.16
N VAL A 250 7.68 16.38 -7.47
CA VAL A 250 6.26 16.44 -7.82
C VAL A 250 5.43 16.80 -6.60
N LEU A 251 5.72 16.18 -5.46
CA LEU A 251 5.05 16.47 -4.19
C LEU A 251 5.25 17.93 -3.76
N ILE A 252 6.49 18.44 -3.85
CA ILE A 252 6.83 19.84 -3.53
C ILE A 252 6.03 20.79 -4.39
N ARG A 253 5.95 20.57 -5.72
CA ARG A 253 5.15 21.43 -6.60
C ARG A 253 3.67 21.43 -6.22
N GLY A 254 3.08 20.27 -5.96
CA GLY A 254 1.68 20.19 -5.55
C GLY A 254 1.40 20.92 -4.22
N LEU A 255 2.35 20.89 -3.27
CA LEU A 255 2.27 21.64 -2.02
C LEU A 255 2.43 23.15 -2.23
N ASP A 256 3.34 23.58 -3.11
CA ASP A 256 3.52 25.00 -3.48
C ASP A 256 2.23 25.53 -4.15
N GLU A 257 1.68 24.82 -5.14
CA GLU A 257 0.43 25.17 -5.81
C GLU A 257 -0.76 25.24 -4.83
N MET A 258 -0.87 24.28 -3.90
CA MET A 258 -1.91 24.31 -2.87
C MET A 258 -1.76 25.53 -1.95
N ALA A 259 -0.54 25.86 -1.53
CA ALA A 259 -0.29 27.01 -0.66
C ALA A 259 -0.65 28.34 -1.34
N GLU A 260 -0.46 28.46 -2.67
CA GLU A 260 -0.81 29.66 -3.46
C GLU A 260 -2.32 29.91 -3.53
N LEU A 261 -3.17 28.90 -3.30
CA LEU A 261 -4.63 29.08 -3.23
C LEU A 261 -5.05 29.99 -2.08
N GLY A 262 -4.23 30.10 -1.02
CA GLY A 262 -4.51 30.93 0.14
C GLY A 262 -5.77 30.52 0.88
N ALA A 263 -5.98 29.21 1.05
CA ALA A 263 -7.15 28.64 1.66
C ALA A 263 -7.33 29.07 3.13
N ASP A 264 -8.57 29.32 3.54
CA ASP A 264 -8.95 29.52 4.94
C ASP A 264 -9.23 28.19 5.64
N HIS A 265 -9.56 27.16 4.87
CA HIS A 265 -9.82 25.80 5.33
C HIS A 265 -9.15 24.78 4.42
N LEU A 266 -8.58 23.73 5.03
CA LEU A 266 -7.97 22.61 4.33
C LEU A 266 -8.47 21.29 4.90
N ILE A 267 -9.04 20.45 4.04
CA ILE A 267 -9.44 19.08 4.34
C ILE A 267 -8.44 18.14 3.66
N GLY A 268 -7.79 17.27 4.44
CA GLY A 268 -6.98 16.18 3.91
C GLY A 268 -7.80 14.93 3.64
N ALA A 269 -7.29 14.03 2.79
CA ALA A 269 -7.84 12.68 2.67
C ALA A 269 -7.68 11.87 3.97
N HIS A 270 -6.82 12.31 4.89
CA HIS A 270 -6.55 11.68 6.19
C HIS A 270 -6.39 12.72 7.29
N GLY A 271 -6.81 12.34 8.51
CA GLY A 271 -6.59 13.12 9.72
C GLY A 271 -7.45 14.37 9.85
N PRO A 272 -7.27 15.15 10.93
CA PRO A 272 -8.07 16.34 11.20
C PRO A 272 -7.90 17.43 10.14
N PRO A 273 -8.97 18.18 9.81
CA PRO A 273 -8.86 19.36 8.95
C PRO A 273 -8.08 20.48 9.64
N LEU A 274 -7.52 21.39 8.84
CA LEU A 274 -6.88 22.62 9.31
C LEU A 274 -7.77 23.83 8.98
N SER A 275 -7.77 24.83 9.87
CA SER A 275 -8.49 26.09 9.67
C SER A 275 -7.63 27.26 10.09
N GLY A 276 -7.68 28.32 9.29
CA GLY A 276 -6.84 29.52 9.47
C GLY A 276 -5.74 29.61 8.43
N GLN A 277 -5.79 30.63 7.58
CA GLN A 277 -4.87 30.83 6.46
C GLN A 277 -3.39 30.79 6.90
N ALA A 278 -3.06 31.44 8.01
CA ALA A 278 -1.68 31.49 8.52
C ALA A 278 -1.19 30.09 8.97
N GLU A 279 -2.05 29.31 9.63
CA GLU A 279 -1.72 27.95 10.08
C GLU A 279 -1.55 27.00 8.90
N ILE A 280 -2.48 27.03 7.95
CA ILE A 280 -2.41 26.22 6.72
C ILE A 280 -1.14 26.55 5.94
N ALA A 281 -0.83 27.84 5.76
CA ALA A 281 0.39 28.27 5.07
C ALA A 281 1.66 27.83 5.80
N GLN A 282 1.67 27.84 7.14
CA GLN A 282 2.82 27.38 7.93
C GLN A 282 2.98 25.87 7.84
N CYS A 283 1.90 25.09 8.07
CA CYS A 283 1.92 23.63 7.97
C CYS A 283 2.35 23.16 6.57
N SER A 284 1.80 23.78 5.53
CA SER A 284 2.15 23.45 4.14
C SER A 284 3.63 23.69 3.84
N ARG A 285 4.16 24.82 4.30
CA ARG A 285 5.57 25.19 4.15
C ARG A 285 6.49 24.22 4.90
N ASP A 286 6.18 23.92 6.16
CA ASP A 286 7.00 23.02 6.97
C ASP A 286 7.00 21.60 6.39
N TYR A 287 5.84 21.13 5.94
CA TYR A 287 5.69 19.84 5.28
C TYR A 287 6.49 19.76 3.97
N ARG A 288 6.31 20.76 3.12
CA ARG A 288 7.04 20.93 1.86
C ARG A 288 8.56 20.97 2.09
N ASP A 289 9.02 21.75 3.07
CA ASP A 289 10.43 21.93 3.36
C ASP A 289 11.06 20.66 3.98
N SER A 290 10.30 19.87 4.74
CA SER A 290 10.77 18.56 5.24
C SER A 290 11.05 17.59 4.09
N ILE A 291 10.21 17.57 3.06
CA ILE A 291 10.40 16.74 1.86
C ILE A 291 11.62 17.24 1.07
N GLN A 292 11.73 18.55 0.88
CA GLN A 292 12.88 19.12 0.19
C GLN A 292 14.18 18.86 0.93
N PHE A 293 14.20 18.96 2.25
CA PHE A 293 15.39 18.64 3.03
C PHE A 293 15.89 17.21 2.76
N MET A 294 14.98 16.22 2.78
CA MET A 294 15.36 14.83 2.49
C MET A 294 15.93 14.68 1.07
N TRP A 295 15.32 15.33 0.08
CA TRP A 295 15.81 15.35 -1.29
C TRP A 295 17.20 15.97 -1.40
N ASP A 296 17.33 17.21 -0.94
CA ASP A 296 18.56 18.00 -1.09
C ASP A 296 19.76 17.34 -0.38
N GLN A 297 19.52 16.81 0.83
CA GLN A 297 20.61 16.14 1.57
C GLN A 297 20.99 14.80 0.95
N THR A 298 20.01 14.05 0.41
CA THR A 298 20.32 12.80 -0.32
C THR A 298 21.20 13.09 -1.53
N VAL A 299 20.82 14.05 -2.36
CA VAL A 299 21.61 14.47 -3.53
C VAL A 299 22.99 14.99 -3.13
N ARG A 300 23.05 15.84 -2.10
CA ARG A 300 24.31 16.40 -1.61
C ARG A 300 25.29 15.33 -1.13
N CYS A 301 24.80 14.33 -0.40
CA CYS A 301 25.63 13.25 0.13
C CYS A 301 26.06 12.29 -1.01
N ALA A 302 25.18 11.95 -1.92
CA ALA A 302 25.50 11.14 -3.10
C ALA A 302 26.57 11.81 -3.97
N ASN A 303 26.45 13.12 -4.23
CA ASN A 303 27.45 13.89 -4.98
C ASN A 303 28.82 13.95 -4.29
N ARG A 304 28.90 13.60 -3.01
CA ARG A 304 30.16 13.48 -2.27
C ARG A 304 30.74 12.06 -2.27
N GLY A 305 30.07 11.13 -2.95
CA GLY A 305 30.50 9.73 -3.06
C GLY A 305 30.21 8.87 -1.83
N LEU A 306 29.21 9.25 -1.01
CA LEU A 306 28.79 8.39 0.08
C LEU A 306 27.93 7.25 -0.45
N THR A 307 28.14 6.05 0.06
CA THR A 307 27.26 4.89 -0.19
C THR A 307 25.87 5.12 0.40
N LEU A 308 24.86 4.42 -0.08
CA LEU A 308 23.50 4.59 0.41
C LEU A 308 23.37 4.42 1.93
N ASN A 309 24.08 3.46 2.53
CA ASN A 309 24.05 3.25 3.97
C ASN A 309 24.71 4.40 4.75
N GLU A 310 25.78 4.99 4.23
CA GLU A 310 26.41 6.18 4.81
C GLU A 310 25.51 7.41 4.68
N ILE A 311 24.81 7.56 3.56
CA ILE A 311 23.83 8.64 3.34
C ILE A 311 22.71 8.58 4.38
N ILE A 312 22.16 7.39 4.61
CA ILE A 312 21.09 7.17 5.59
C ILE A 312 21.55 7.53 7.00
N ALA A 313 22.76 7.13 7.38
CA ALA A 313 23.32 7.44 8.68
C ALA A 313 23.61 8.95 8.87
N ALA A 314 23.85 9.68 7.77
CA ALA A 314 24.19 11.10 7.79
C ALA A 314 22.97 12.05 7.78
N ILE A 315 21.77 11.56 7.40
CA ILE A 315 20.60 12.42 7.22
C ILE A 315 19.62 12.27 8.38
N GLN A 316 19.43 13.36 9.10
CA GLN A 316 18.42 13.52 10.15
C GLN A 316 17.62 14.79 9.89
N LEU A 317 16.30 14.75 10.09
CA LEU A 317 15.48 15.95 10.02
C LEU A 317 15.90 16.95 11.11
N PRO A 318 16.04 18.25 10.78
CA PRO A 318 16.23 19.29 11.78
C PRO A 318 15.17 19.24 12.89
N GLU A 319 15.57 19.56 14.12
CA GLU A 319 14.69 19.56 15.30
C GLU A 319 13.45 20.44 15.10
N TYR A 320 13.55 21.47 14.28
CA TYR A 320 12.45 22.35 13.90
C TYR A 320 11.23 21.57 13.42
N PHE A 321 11.40 20.51 12.60
CA PHE A 321 10.29 19.74 12.03
C PHE A 321 9.58 18.83 13.03
N LYS A 322 10.07 18.71 14.26
CA LYS A 322 9.38 18.01 15.35
C LYS A 322 8.27 18.82 16.02
N GLN A 323 8.13 20.10 15.69
CA GLN A 323 7.20 21.02 16.36
C GLN A 323 5.74 20.77 16.00
N HIS A 324 5.46 20.18 14.81
CA HIS A 324 4.11 19.89 14.36
C HIS A 324 3.95 18.42 13.98
N TYR A 325 2.76 17.83 14.27
CA TYR A 325 2.51 16.41 14.02
C TYR A 325 2.60 16.02 12.54
N THR A 326 2.31 16.93 11.60
CA THR A 326 2.35 16.66 10.15
C THR A 326 3.75 16.38 9.63
N THR A 327 4.79 16.79 10.33
CA THR A 327 6.19 16.57 9.96
C THR A 327 6.89 15.50 10.81
N GLN A 328 6.17 14.88 11.77
CA GLN A 328 6.71 13.81 12.61
C GLN A 328 6.67 12.44 11.90
N GLN A 329 7.64 11.58 12.22
CA GLN A 329 7.83 10.27 11.62
C GLN A 329 6.85 9.22 12.20
N LEU A 330 5.55 9.52 12.17
CA LEU A 330 4.51 8.67 12.75
C LEU A 330 3.99 7.60 11.77
N TYR A 331 4.27 7.77 10.48
CA TYR A 331 3.88 6.85 9.41
C TYR A 331 5.12 6.27 8.72
N GLY A 332 5.75 7.00 7.79
CA GLY A 332 7.03 6.66 7.22
C GLY A 332 8.20 7.20 8.06
N VAL A 333 9.43 6.82 7.71
CA VAL A 333 10.66 7.27 8.37
C VAL A 333 11.67 7.81 7.38
N VAL A 334 12.47 8.77 7.81
CA VAL A 334 13.52 9.42 6.99
C VAL A 334 14.45 8.39 6.35
N GLU A 335 14.89 7.38 7.10
CA GLU A 335 15.74 6.32 6.57
C GLU A 335 15.17 5.65 5.31
N HIS A 336 13.87 5.34 5.32
CA HIS A 336 13.21 4.71 4.18
C HIS A 336 13.01 5.68 3.02
N HIS A 337 12.74 6.95 3.34
CA HIS A 337 12.54 7.99 2.32
C HIS A 337 13.84 8.31 1.61
N VAL A 338 14.96 8.41 2.33
CA VAL A 338 16.31 8.58 1.76
C VAL A 338 16.65 7.40 0.84
N ARG A 339 16.38 6.15 1.25
CA ARG A 339 16.57 4.97 0.40
C ARG A 339 15.77 5.07 -0.90
N GLN A 340 14.53 5.48 -0.81
CA GLN A 340 13.66 5.59 -1.97
C GLN A 340 14.08 6.72 -2.90
N ILE A 341 14.46 7.88 -2.35
CA ILE A 341 14.96 9.02 -3.13
C ILE A 341 16.23 8.61 -3.89
N TYR A 342 17.19 7.99 -3.19
CA TYR A 342 18.41 7.48 -3.82
C TYR A 342 18.11 6.50 -4.95
N THR A 343 17.28 5.47 -4.67
CA THR A 343 16.93 4.43 -5.64
C THR A 343 16.17 5.00 -6.84
N GLY A 344 15.29 5.98 -6.62
CA GLY A 344 14.57 6.66 -7.69
C GLY A 344 15.46 7.52 -8.59
N LEU A 345 16.58 8.04 -8.05
CA LEU A 345 17.55 8.85 -8.80
C LEU A 345 18.59 8.01 -9.52
N PHE A 346 19.17 7.02 -8.83
CA PHE A 346 20.40 6.34 -9.25
C PHE A 346 20.18 4.84 -9.54
N GLY A 347 18.97 4.32 -9.29
CA GLY A 347 18.68 2.90 -9.45
C GLY A 347 19.04 2.08 -8.20
N TRP A 348 19.18 0.77 -8.37
CA TRP A 348 19.31 -0.19 -7.26
C TRP A 348 20.73 -0.25 -6.65
N PHE A 349 21.76 0.11 -7.40
CA PHE A 349 23.14 -0.02 -6.95
C PHE A 349 23.48 1.10 -5.96
N ASP A 350 23.87 0.72 -4.78
CA ASP A 350 24.08 1.58 -3.62
C ASP A 350 25.55 1.98 -3.38
N GLU A 351 26.42 1.72 -4.38
CA GLU A 351 27.87 1.95 -4.36
C GLU A 351 28.65 1.13 -3.29
N ASP A 352 28.01 0.16 -2.64
CA ASP A 352 28.67 -0.84 -1.82
C ASP A 352 29.11 -2.02 -2.71
N GLU A 353 30.40 -2.26 -2.80
CA GLU A 353 31.00 -3.33 -3.65
C GLU A 353 30.46 -4.71 -3.28
N ALA A 354 30.09 -4.94 -2.01
CA ALA A 354 29.51 -6.21 -1.55
C ALA A 354 28.14 -6.50 -2.19
N ASN A 355 27.44 -5.47 -2.64
CA ASN A 355 26.12 -5.57 -3.28
C ASN A 355 26.21 -5.61 -4.81
N LEU A 356 27.38 -5.36 -5.42
CA LEU A 356 27.56 -5.42 -6.88
C LEU A 356 27.36 -6.86 -7.41
N PHE A 357 27.89 -7.85 -6.71
CA PHE A 357 27.74 -9.27 -7.07
C PHE A 357 27.62 -10.14 -5.80
N PRO A 358 26.48 -10.05 -5.08
CA PRO A 358 26.35 -10.61 -3.75
C PRO A 358 26.31 -12.13 -3.75
N VAL A 359 26.91 -12.75 -2.72
CA VAL A 359 26.77 -14.17 -2.45
C VAL A 359 25.29 -14.50 -2.16
N PRO A 360 24.72 -15.61 -2.69
CA PRO A 360 23.36 -16.03 -2.40
C PRO A 360 23.07 -16.09 -0.90
N ALA A 361 21.86 -15.64 -0.48
CA ALA A 361 21.56 -15.41 0.94
C ALA A 361 21.84 -16.60 1.88
N PRO A 362 21.51 -17.88 1.57
CA PRO A 362 21.85 -18.99 2.45
C PRO A 362 23.35 -19.19 2.60
N GLU A 363 24.09 -19.18 1.49
CA GLU A 363 25.54 -19.34 1.47
C GLU A 363 26.24 -18.20 2.21
N ARG A 364 25.80 -16.93 1.96
CA ARG A 364 26.31 -15.76 2.68
C ARG A 364 26.12 -15.93 4.19
N SER A 365 24.92 -16.33 4.62
CA SER A 365 24.59 -16.52 6.03
C SER A 365 25.49 -17.61 6.66
N GLN A 366 25.67 -18.74 6.00
CA GLN A 366 26.55 -19.82 6.48
C GLN A 366 28.00 -19.35 6.65
N LYS A 367 28.56 -18.64 5.65
CA LYS A 367 29.90 -18.07 5.72
C LYS A 367 30.07 -17.04 6.84
N LEU A 368 29.05 -16.19 7.06
CA LEU A 368 29.07 -15.21 8.15
C LEU A 368 29.03 -15.91 9.52
N ILE A 369 28.18 -16.92 9.69
CA ILE A 369 28.10 -17.71 10.92
C ILE A 369 29.43 -18.41 11.21
N GLU A 370 30.03 -19.05 10.19
CA GLU A 370 31.33 -19.71 10.32
C GLU A 370 32.44 -18.71 10.68
N GLY A 371 32.53 -17.59 9.95
CA GLY A 371 33.50 -16.53 10.20
C GLY A 371 33.35 -15.86 11.58
N PHE A 372 32.14 -15.83 12.14
CA PHE A 372 31.86 -15.30 13.47
C PHE A 372 32.25 -16.28 14.60
N GLY A 373 32.56 -17.52 14.25
CA GLY A 373 32.98 -18.58 15.18
C GLY A 373 31.90 -19.62 15.48
N GLY A 374 30.89 -19.73 14.61
CA GLY A 374 29.85 -20.75 14.67
C GLY A 374 28.55 -20.29 15.34
N LEU A 375 27.53 -21.15 15.26
CA LEU A 375 26.16 -20.87 15.73
C LEU A 375 26.10 -20.37 17.18
N ASP A 376 26.82 -21.02 18.11
CA ASP A 376 26.77 -20.66 19.54
C ASP A 376 27.33 -19.26 19.81
N LYS A 377 28.34 -18.83 19.04
CA LYS A 377 28.89 -17.48 19.17
C LYS A 377 27.92 -16.43 18.65
N VAL A 378 27.26 -16.71 17.52
CA VAL A 378 26.22 -15.81 16.97
C VAL A 378 25.05 -15.71 17.95
N ARG A 379 24.54 -16.83 18.49
CA ARG A 379 23.44 -16.84 19.47
C ARG A 379 23.79 -16.04 20.73
N ALA A 380 25.00 -16.25 21.28
CA ALA A 380 25.46 -15.50 22.44
C ALA A 380 25.55 -13.97 22.17
N ALA A 381 26.00 -13.59 20.95
CA ALA A 381 26.04 -12.18 20.57
C ALA A 381 24.63 -11.58 20.39
N ILE A 382 23.67 -12.34 19.86
CA ILE A 382 22.27 -11.92 19.77
C ILE A 382 21.69 -11.71 21.18
N ASP A 383 21.88 -12.66 22.08
CA ASP A 383 21.36 -12.60 23.44
C ASP A 383 21.98 -11.40 24.20
N ALA A 384 23.27 -11.10 23.96
CA ALA A 384 23.94 -9.91 24.51
C ALA A 384 23.39 -8.59 23.92
N ALA A 385 23.15 -8.54 22.59
CA ALA A 385 22.56 -7.39 21.93
C ALA A 385 21.13 -7.10 22.41
N LEU A 386 20.32 -8.16 22.58
CA LEU A 386 18.96 -8.04 23.13
C LEU A 386 18.99 -7.51 24.59
N ALA A 387 19.93 -7.99 25.41
CA ALA A 387 20.09 -7.51 26.76
C ALA A 387 20.55 -6.04 26.87
N ALA A 388 21.15 -5.51 25.81
CA ALA A 388 21.62 -4.13 25.68
C ALA A 388 20.64 -3.23 24.91
N ASP A 389 19.44 -3.73 24.55
CA ASP A 389 18.47 -3.06 23.68
C ASP A 389 19.03 -2.65 22.30
N ASP A 390 20.13 -3.29 21.84
CA ASP A 390 20.67 -3.12 20.50
C ASP A 390 19.92 -4.01 19.49
N TYR A 391 18.65 -3.68 19.29
CA TYR A 391 17.74 -4.44 18.46
C TYR A 391 18.16 -4.47 16.97
N ARG A 392 18.81 -3.41 16.48
CA ARG A 392 19.27 -3.36 15.09
C ARG A 392 20.35 -4.42 14.84
N TRP A 393 21.32 -4.52 15.73
CA TRP A 393 22.37 -5.53 15.67
C TRP A 393 21.82 -6.95 15.91
N ALA A 394 20.91 -7.08 16.87
CA ALA A 394 20.24 -8.35 17.12
C ALA A 394 19.47 -8.86 15.87
N ILE A 395 18.78 -7.98 15.14
CA ILE A 395 18.09 -8.33 13.88
C ILE A 395 19.10 -8.78 12.81
N GLU A 396 20.20 -8.05 12.66
CA GLU A 396 21.25 -8.41 11.68
C GLU A 396 21.77 -9.84 11.93
N LEU A 397 22.24 -10.12 13.15
CA LEU A 397 22.78 -11.43 13.53
C LEU A 397 21.72 -12.54 13.44
N ALA A 398 20.52 -12.33 13.99
CA ALA A 398 19.46 -13.33 13.98
C ALA A 398 18.97 -13.63 12.55
N SER A 399 19.04 -12.64 11.65
CA SER A 399 18.72 -12.84 10.23
C SER A 399 19.69 -13.83 9.56
N TRP A 400 20.94 -13.91 9.97
CA TRP A 400 21.87 -14.92 9.44
C TRP A 400 21.41 -16.33 9.79
N LEU A 401 20.99 -16.56 11.05
CA LEU A 401 20.54 -17.86 11.50
C LEU A 401 19.26 -18.31 10.76
N VAL A 402 18.30 -17.42 10.61
CA VAL A 402 17.02 -17.71 9.94
C VAL A 402 17.20 -17.92 8.44
N ARG A 403 18.16 -17.23 7.80
CA ARG A 403 18.39 -17.28 6.35
C ARG A 403 19.42 -18.32 5.89
N SER A 404 20.06 -19.03 6.81
CA SER A 404 21.09 -20.04 6.49
C SER A 404 20.56 -21.24 5.70
N GLU A 405 19.24 -21.46 5.72
CA GLU A 405 18.56 -22.56 5.02
C GLU A 405 17.33 -22.08 4.26
N ARG A 406 16.90 -22.87 3.27
CA ARG A 406 15.67 -22.63 2.51
C ARG A 406 14.52 -23.44 3.09
N ASN A 407 13.35 -22.82 3.17
CA ASN A 407 12.11 -23.53 3.47
C ASN A 407 11.59 -24.32 2.24
N ALA A 408 10.51 -25.07 2.41
CA ALA A 408 9.90 -25.89 1.35
C ALA A 408 9.49 -25.10 0.10
N ARG A 409 9.34 -23.78 0.19
CA ARG A 409 9.05 -22.86 -0.94
C ARG A 409 10.33 -22.25 -1.56
N GLY A 410 11.52 -22.74 -1.18
CA GLY A 410 12.78 -22.22 -1.68
C GLY A 410 13.21 -20.86 -1.09
N ARG A 411 12.45 -20.27 -0.16
CA ARG A 411 12.80 -19.03 0.52
C ARG A 411 13.87 -19.31 1.58
N ALA A 412 14.88 -18.45 1.67
CA ALA A 412 15.87 -18.47 2.76
C ALA A 412 15.20 -17.98 4.06
N ASP A 413 14.48 -18.86 4.74
CA ASP A 413 13.64 -18.57 5.90
C ASP A 413 13.24 -19.87 6.65
N ALA A 414 14.26 -20.69 7.03
CA ALA A 414 14.04 -22.01 7.62
C ALA A 414 14.81 -22.25 8.93
N GLY A 415 15.30 -21.18 9.58
CA GLY A 415 16.07 -21.29 10.82
C GLY A 415 15.34 -22.05 11.94
N ALA A 416 16.13 -22.61 12.86
CA ALA A 416 15.62 -23.34 14.03
C ALA A 416 14.59 -22.50 14.83
N PRO A 417 13.62 -23.16 15.52
CA PRO A 417 12.59 -22.44 16.28
C PRO A 417 13.15 -21.40 17.27
N GLU A 418 14.21 -21.74 17.99
CA GLU A 418 14.88 -20.84 18.94
C GLU A 418 15.54 -19.64 18.26
N ASP A 419 16.05 -19.78 17.03
CA ASP A 419 16.67 -18.71 16.26
C ASP A 419 15.60 -17.78 15.65
N ARG A 420 14.48 -18.36 15.21
CA ARG A 420 13.29 -17.62 14.79
C ARG A 420 12.72 -16.80 15.95
N GLN A 421 12.70 -17.36 17.17
CA GLN A 421 12.25 -16.65 18.36
C GLN A 421 13.17 -15.46 18.72
N ARG A 422 14.51 -15.62 18.58
CA ARG A 422 15.46 -14.49 18.76
C ARG A 422 15.17 -13.35 17.79
N LEU A 423 14.97 -13.68 16.50
CA LEU A 423 14.62 -12.67 15.50
C LEU A 423 13.27 -12.00 15.80
N ALA A 424 12.27 -12.79 16.23
CA ALA A 424 10.97 -12.25 16.63
C ALA A 424 11.07 -11.30 17.83
N THR A 425 11.91 -11.64 18.83
CA THR A 425 12.16 -10.79 19.99
C THR A 425 12.83 -9.48 19.59
N ALA A 426 13.84 -9.51 18.71
CA ALA A 426 14.52 -8.32 18.22
C ALA A 426 13.58 -7.41 17.42
N LEU A 427 12.70 -7.99 16.58
CA LEU A 427 11.70 -7.24 15.83
C LEU A 427 10.66 -6.58 16.74
N ARG A 428 10.25 -7.25 17.83
CA ARG A 428 9.37 -6.67 18.86
C ARG A 428 10.04 -5.48 19.54
N GLY A 429 11.35 -5.60 19.87
CA GLY A 429 12.11 -4.50 20.45
C GLY A 429 12.09 -3.25 19.55
N VAL A 430 12.31 -3.41 18.24
CA VAL A 430 12.16 -2.30 17.28
C VAL A 430 10.73 -1.78 17.24
N ALA A 431 9.74 -2.67 17.19
CA ALA A 431 8.34 -2.30 17.07
C ALA A 431 7.83 -1.48 18.26
N TYR A 432 8.24 -1.82 19.47
CA TYR A 432 7.81 -1.13 20.68
C TYR A 432 8.49 0.23 20.87
N ALA A 433 9.68 0.41 20.28
CA ALA A 433 10.50 1.60 20.43
C ALA A 433 10.40 2.60 19.28
N THR A 434 9.71 2.27 18.18
CA THR A 434 9.56 3.17 17.04
C THR A 434 8.30 4.03 17.13
N THR A 435 8.42 5.29 16.63
CA THR A 435 7.26 6.18 16.43
C THR A 435 6.43 5.79 15.21
N SER A 436 7.05 5.09 14.24
CA SER A 436 6.45 4.77 12.95
C SER A 436 5.48 3.59 13.00
N ALA A 437 4.22 3.84 12.68
CA ALA A 437 3.22 2.78 12.52
C ALA A 437 3.64 1.73 11.47
N ASN A 438 4.23 2.16 10.35
CA ASN A 438 4.66 1.26 9.28
C ASN A 438 5.75 0.28 9.75
N VAL A 439 6.78 0.78 10.44
CA VAL A 439 7.87 -0.04 10.98
C VAL A 439 7.35 -0.97 12.07
N ARG A 440 6.54 -0.44 13.00
CA ARG A 440 5.94 -1.21 14.09
C ARG A 440 5.10 -2.37 13.55
N ASN A 441 4.15 -2.08 12.69
CA ASN A 441 3.20 -3.05 12.20
C ASN A 441 3.89 -4.12 11.33
N TRP A 442 4.84 -3.72 10.49
CA TRP A 442 5.63 -4.66 9.69
C TRP A 442 6.45 -5.60 10.59
N SER A 443 7.12 -5.05 11.60
CA SER A 443 7.98 -5.80 12.51
C SER A 443 7.17 -6.78 13.35
N LEU A 444 6.02 -6.37 13.91
CA LEU A 444 5.15 -7.24 14.69
C LEU A 444 4.50 -8.33 13.84
N THR A 445 3.99 -7.99 12.65
CA THR A 445 3.43 -8.99 11.73
C THR A 445 4.47 -10.07 11.40
N ARG A 446 5.74 -9.66 11.19
CA ARG A 446 6.83 -10.61 10.94
C ARG A 446 7.22 -11.42 12.19
N ALA A 447 7.21 -10.81 13.37
CA ALA A 447 7.49 -11.49 14.63
C ALA A 447 6.44 -12.59 14.91
N LEU A 448 5.15 -12.28 14.74
CA LEU A 448 4.04 -13.23 14.87
C LEU A 448 4.10 -14.37 13.86
N GLU A 449 4.64 -14.13 12.67
CA GLU A 449 4.90 -15.19 11.69
C GLU A 449 6.07 -16.08 12.11
N LEU A 450 7.16 -15.48 12.63
CA LEU A 450 8.36 -16.20 13.06
C LEU A 450 8.10 -17.13 14.25
N ASP A 451 7.31 -16.69 15.21
CA ASP A 451 6.97 -17.52 16.39
C ASP A 451 5.77 -18.46 16.16
N GLY A 452 5.15 -18.41 14.98
CA GLY A 452 4.03 -19.29 14.58
C GLY A 452 2.65 -18.84 15.07
N SER A 453 2.54 -17.66 15.70
CA SER A 453 1.25 -17.10 16.15
C SER A 453 0.37 -16.65 14.98
N SER A 454 0.97 -16.36 13.81
CA SER A 454 0.25 -15.98 12.59
C SER A 454 0.74 -16.79 11.39
N ASN A 455 -0.21 -17.28 10.57
CA ASN A 455 0.10 -17.96 9.33
C ASN A 455 -0.18 -17.06 8.14
N LEU A 456 0.88 -16.62 7.45
CA LEU A 456 0.82 -15.73 6.30
C LEU A 456 0.97 -16.45 4.95
N GLU A 457 0.98 -17.79 4.93
CA GLU A 457 1.23 -18.58 3.72
C GLU A 457 0.20 -18.27 2.61
N ARG A 458 -1.07 -18.05 2.98
CA ARG A 458 -2.13 -17.66 2.04
C ARG A 458 -1.84 -16.38 1.26
N PHE A 459 -0.98 -15.49 1.78
CA PHE A 459 -0.61 -14.23 1.11
C PHE A 459 0.67 -14.36 0.26
N ARG A 460 1.23 -15.57 0.15
CA ARG A 460 2.41 -15.88 -0.66
C ARG A 460 2.07 -16.68 -1.92
N THR A 461 0.80 -16.94 -2.15
CA THR A 461 0.29 -17.63 -3.34
C THR A 461 -0.37 -16.65 -4.28
N HIS A 462 -0.28 -16.90 -5.58
CA HIS A 462 -1.10 -16.18 -6.54
C HIS A 462 -2.58 -16.49 -6.29
N ARG A 463 -3.36 -15.46 -6.09
CA ARG A 463 -4.81 -15.54 -5.97
C ARG A 463 -5.41 -14.36 -6.71
N PHE A 464 -6.22 -14.68 -7.71
CA PHE A 464 -7.01 -13.68 -8.40
C PHE A 464 -8.43 -13.71 -7.83
N GLN A 465 -8.98 -12.55 -7.55
CA GLN A 465 -10.38 -12.44 -7.14
C GLN A 465 -11.23 -12.28 -8.39
N LYS A 466 -12.27 -13.12 -8.55
CA LYS A 466 -13.19 -13.08 -9.69
C LYS A 466 -13.71 -11.67 -9.96
N ARG A 467 -14.14 -10.95 -8.92
CA ARG A 467 -14.66 -9.59 -9.05
C ARG A 467 -13.63 -8.59 -9.60
N GLU A 468 -12.34 -8.77 -9.30
CA GLU A 468 -11.28 -7.91 -9.81
C GLU A 468 -10.95 -8.21 -11.27
N LEU A 469 -10.97 -9.51 -11.62
CA LEU A 469 -10.79 -9.94 -13.02
C LEU A 469 -11.93 -9.45 -13.91
N ALA A 470 -13.17 -9.51 -13.41
CA ALA A 470 -14.37 -9.13 -14.16
C ALA A 470 -14.50 -7.62 -14.44
N ARG A 471 -13.62 -6.78 -13.85
CA ARG A 471 -13.55 -5.34 -14.16
C ARG A 471 -12.94 -5.03 -15.52
N ARG A 472 -12.31 -6.01 -16.15
CA ARG A 472 -11.64 -5.89 -17.45
C ARG A 472 -12.14 -6.94 -18.44
N PRO A 473 -11.95 -6.73 -19.76
CA PRO A 473 -12.23 -7.75 -20.74
C PRO A 473 -11.48 -9.06 -20.43
N ALA A 474 -12.16 -10.21 -20.56
CA ALA A 474 -11.57 -11.51 -20.24
C ALA A 474 -10.29 -11.82 -21.04
N VAL A 475 -10.21 -11.32 -22.27
CA VAL A 475 -9.02 -11.44 -23.15
C VAL A 475 -7.76 -10.88 -22.51
N GLU A 476 -7.84 -9.80 -21.74
CA GLU A 476 -6.69 -9.21 -21.06
C GLU A 476 -6.20 -10.07 -19.89
N SER A 477 -7.13 -10.75 -19.21
CA SER A 477 -6.81 -11.58 -18.04
C SER A 477 -6.01 -12.83 -18.39
N VAL A 478 -6.08 -13.33 -19.64
CA VAL A 478 -5.27 -14.47 -20.10
C VAL A 478 -3.78 -14.15 -20.03
N GLY A 479 -3.40 -12.90 -20.26
CA GLY A 479 -2.03 -12.42 -20.13
C GLY A 479 -1.45 -12.56 -18.72
N LEU A 480 -2.29 -12.63 -17.68
CA LEU A 480 -1.85 -12.83 -16.29
C LEU A 480 -1.23 -14.21 -16.05
N LEU A 481 -1.51 -15.19 -16.88
CA LEU A 481 -0.85 -16.51 -16.81
C LEU A 481 0.69 -16.41 -16.94
N ARG A 482 1.23 -15.38 -17.60
CA ARG A 482 2.67 -15.20 -17.80
C ARG A 482 3.47 -15.32 -16.49
N VAL A 483 2.96 -14.73 -15.42
CA VAL A 483 3.65 -14.71 -14.11
C VAL A 483 3.43 -16.00 -13.31
N LEU A 484 2.62 -16.93 -13.81
CA LEU A 484 2.42 -18.26 -13.26
C LEU A 484 3.22 -19.33 -14.00
N LEU A 485 3.86 -19.00 -15.13
CA LEU A 485 4.63 -19.98 -15.89
C LEU A 485 5.78 -20.55 -15.05
N LEU A 486 5.90 -21.86 -15.04
CA LEU A 486 6.97 -22.63 -14.43
C LEU A 486 7.93 -23.09 -15.55
N PRO A 487 9.06 -22.41 -15.76
CA PRO A 487 9.97 -22.72 -16.87
C PRO A 487 10.45 -24.18 -16.86
N GLU A 488 10.63 -24.77 -15.67
CA GLU A 488 11.01 -26.18 -15.49
C GLU A 488 9.94 -27.17 -15.93
N ARG A 489 8.65 -26.79 -15.92
CA ARG A 489 7.55 -27.60 -16.47
C ARG A 489 7.33 -27.36 -17.96
N ALA A 490 7.62 -26.13 -18.40
CA ALA A 490 7.50 -25.78 -19.83
C ALA A 490 8.60 -26.45 -20.68
N GLY A 491 9.82 -26.62 -20.14
CA GLY A 491 10.92 -27.23 -20.88
C GLY A 491 11.12 -26.59 -22.25
N ASP A 492 11.22 -27.43 -23.29
CA ASP A 492 11.37 -27.01 -24.69
C ASP A 492 10.03 -26.84 -25.43
N MET A 493 8.90 -26.68 -24.70
CA MET A 493 7.58 -26.49 -25.30
C MET A 493 7.56 -25.27 -26.22
N GLU A 494 7.12 -25.47 -27.46
CA GLU A 494 6.77 -24.42 -28.42
C GLU A 494 5.33 -24.63 -28.88
N GLN A 495 4.36 -24.09 -28.14
CA GLN A 495 2.94 -24.30 -28.41
C GLN A 495 2.14 -23.00 -28.16
N THR A 496 1.10 -22.82 -28.97
CA THR A 496 0.15 -21.72 -28.82
C THR A 496 -1.22 -22.29 -28.44
N LEU A 497 -1.76 -21.78 -27.33
CA LEU A 497 -3.16 -21.95 -26.93
C LEU A 497 -3.95 -20.70 -27.34
N ARG A 498 -5.06 -20.86 -28.04
CA ARG A 498 -6.04 -19.80 -28.29
C ARG A 498 -7.23 -19.98 -27.34
N VAL A 499 -7.49 -18.97 -26.52
CA VAL A 499 -8.67 -18.93 -25.66
C VAL A 499 -9.74 -18.11 -26.35
N ILE A 500 -10.91 -18.72 -26.55
CA ILE A 500 -12.06 -18.16 -27.29
C ILE A 500 -13.18 -17.93 -26.26
N PHE A 501 -13.56 -16.69 -26.05
CA PHE A 501 -14.66 -16.35 -25.16
C PHE A 501 -15.98 -16.35 -25.93
N THR A 502 -16.93 -17.22 -25.54
CA THR A 502 -18.22 -17.37 -26.21
C THR A 502 -19.09 -16.11 -26.10
N ASP A 503 -18.79 -15.24 -25.17
CA ASP A 503 -19.45 -13.96 -24.88
C ASP A 503 -18.62 -12.75 -25.29
N GLY A 504 -17.39 -12.90 -25.83
CA GLY A 504 -16.64 -11.77 -26.32
C GLY A 504 -15.15 -11.93 -26.60
N GLY A 505 -14.80 -12.06 -27.86
CA GLY A 505 -13.42 -12.00 -28.33
C GLY A 505 -12.59 -13.27 -28.10
N ASP A 506 -11.34 -13.21 -28.50
CA ASP A 506 -10.37 -14.26 -28.32
C ASP A 506 -8.95 -13.71 -28.19
N VAL A 507 -8.05 -14.51 -27.62
CA VAL A 507 -6.66 -14.16 -27.41
C VAL A 507 -5.81 -15.44 -27.46
N SER A 508 -4.57 -15.33 -27.91
CA SER A 508 -3.63 -16.45 -27.87
C SER A 508 -2.56 -16.24 -26.81
N LEU A 509 -2.04 -17.36 -26.28
CA LEU A 509 -0.90 -17.39 -25.41
C LEU A 509 0.10 -18.43 -25.95
N THR A 510 1.32 -18.01 -26.26
CA THR A 510 2.36 -18.89 -26.82
C THR A 510 3.42 -19.14 -25.77
N ILE A 511 3.67 -20.40 -25.41
CA ILE A 511 4.85 -20.82 -24.65
C ILE A 511 5.99 -21.06 -25.64
N ARG A 512 7.14 -20.44 -25.40
CA ARG A 512 8.40 -20.68 -26.14
C ARG A 512 9.59 -20.23 -25.30
N HIS A 513 10.67 -20.97 -25.34
CA HIS A 513 11.92 -20.63 -24.63
C HIS A 513 11.72 -20.31 -23.13
N GLY A 514 10.75 -21.00 -22.47
CA GLY A 514 10.44 -20.77 -21.07
C GLY A 514 9.71 -19.46 -20.75
N VAL A 515 9.13 -18.80 -21.76
CA VAL A 515 8.28 -17.61 -21.59
C VAL A 515 6.89 -17.84 -22.18
N ALA A 516 5.89 -17.18 -21.59
CA ALA A 516 4.52 -17.17 -22.13
C ALA A 516 4.23 -15.78 -22.74
N VAL A 517 3.89 -15.73 -24.02
CA VAL A 517 3.74 -14.51 -24.80
C VAL A 517 2.29 -14.37 -25.26
N PRO A 518 1.53 -13.38 -24.77
CA PRO A 518 0.20 -13.05 -25.28
C PRO A 518 0.26 -12.57 -26.73
N GLY A 519 -0.80 -12.88 -27.50
CA GLY A 519 -0.92 -12.48 -28.89
C GLY A 519 -2.33 -12.68 -29.41
N ASN A 520 -2.48 -12.66 -30.73
CA ASN A 520 -3.77 -12.84 -31.41
C ASN A 520 -3.69 -13.84 -32.56
N ARG A 521 -2.93 -14.93 -32.36
CA ARG A 521 -2.76 -15.97 -33.40
C ARG A 521 -4.06 -16.74 -33.62
N GLN A 522 -4.70 -16.50 -34.76
CA GLN A 522 -5.96 -17.13 -35.14
C GLN A 522 -5.78 -18.55 -35.67
N ASP A 523 -4.57 -18.90 -36.10
CA ASP A 523 -4.18 -20.19 -36.71
C ASP A 523 -3.74 -21.25 -35.67
N ALA A 524 -3.90 -20.96 -34.37
CA ALA A 524 -3.52 -21.92 -33.34
C ALA A 524 -4.38 -23.19 -33.38
N ALA A 525 -3.72 -24.33 -33.44
CA ALA A 525 -4.40 -25.63 -33.50
C ALA A 525 -4.99 -26.04 -32.14
N VAL A 526 -4.43 -25.57 -31.05
CA VAL A 526 -4.89 -25.84 -29.67
C VAL A 526 -5.80 -24.71 -29.21
N THR A 527 -7.06 -25.04 -28.95
CA THR A 527 -8.08 -24.06 -28.54
C THR A 527 -8.80 -24.49 -27.27
N LEU A 528 -9.17 -23.48 -26.47
CA LEU A 528 -10.05 -23.57 -25.32
C LEU A 528 -11.18 -22.56 -25.51
N SER A 529 -12.44 -23.02 -25.54
CA SER A 529 -13.61 -22.16 -25.67
C SER A 529 -14.48 -22.24 -24.42
N LEU A 530 -14.83 -21.09 -23.84
CA LEU A 530 -15.67 -20.97 -22.64
C LEU A 530 -16.21 -19.56 -22.50
N ALA A 531 -17.22 -19.37 -21.63
CA ALA A 531 -17.67 -18.02 -21.27
C ALA A 531 -16.66 -17.32 -20.33
N SER A 532 -16.59 -15.99 -20.39
CA SER A 532 -15.72 -15.15 -19.55
C SER A 532 -15.88 -15.43 -18.06
N ASP A 533 -17.10 -15.65 -17.60
CA ASP A 533 -17.41 -15.91 -16.20
C ASP A 533 -16.77 -17.22 -15.68
N HIS A 534 -16.79 -18.28 -16.50
CA HIS A 534 -16.13 -19.56 -16.18
C HIS A 534 -14.59 -19.42 -16.20
N TRP A 535 -14.05 -18.62 -17.12
CA TRP A 535 -12.63 -18.31 -17.12
C TRP A 535 -12.21 -17.61 -15.83
N PHE A 536 -12.97 -16.61 -15.39
CA PHE A 536 -12.70 -15.92 -14.13
C PHE A 536 -12.78 -16.86 -12.92
N ASP A 537 -13.70 -17.82 -12.92
CA ASP A 537 -13.75 -18.85 -11.88
C ASP A 537 -12.54 -19.79 -11.92
N MET A 538 -12.04 -20.13 -13.12
CA MET A 538 -10.79 -20.90 -13.26
C MET A 538 -9.59 -20.12 -12.73
N MET A 539 -9.44 -18.86 -13.08
CA MET A 539 -8.36 -17.99 -12.60
C MET A 539 -8.45 -17.70 -11.09
N ALA A 540 -9.67 -17.68 -10.54
CA ALA A 540 -9.89 -17.55 -9.10
C ALA A 540 -9.76 -18.87 -8.32
N GLY A 541 -9.42 -19.99 -9.00
CA GLY A 541 -9.26 -21.31 -8.39
C GLY A 541 -10.58 -21.98 -7.94
N LYS A 542 -11.73 -21.50 -8.42
CA LYS A 542 -13.05 -22.05 -8.07
C LYS A 542 -13.53 -23.14 -9.04
N LEU A 543 -12.98 -23.20 -10.24
CA LEU A 543 -13.32 -24.13 -11.31
C LEU A 543 -12.05 -24.69 -11.92
N SER A 544 -11.90 -26.02 -11.97
CA SER A 544 -10.81 -26.67 -12.71
C SER A 544 -11.20 -26.89 -14.17
N LEU A 545 -10.21 -27.01 -15.08
CA LEU A 545 -10.48 -27.36 -16.47
C LEU A 545 -11.25 -28.68 -16.58
N ASN A 546 -10.85 -29.70 -15.80
CA ASN A 546 -11.54 -31.02 -15.84
C ASN A 546 -13.01 -30.89 -15.43
N GLN A 547 -13.32 -30.10 -14.44
CA GLN A 547 -14.68 -29.83 -14.01
C GLN A 547 -15.45 -29.06 -15.10
N ALA A 548 -14.83 -28.01 -15.68
CA ALA A 548 -15.46 -27.23 -16.75
C ALA A 548 -15.81 -28.08 -17.99
N LEU A 549 -14.95 -29.02 -18.36
CA LEU A 549 -15.21 -29.98 -19.45
C LEU A 549 -16.31 -30.96 -19.07
N ALA A 550 -16.29 -31.51 -17.84
CA ALA A 550 -17.31 -32.46 -17.37
C ALA A 550 -18.70 -31.81 -17.29
N ASP A 551 -18.78 -30.55 -16.92
CA ASP A 551 -20.04 -29.80 -16.81
C ASP A 551 -20.49 -29.22 -18.16
N GLY A 552 -19.69 -29.40 -19.25
CA GLY A 552 -20.00 -28.91 -20.59
C GLY A 552 -19.96 -27.38 -20.72
N VAL A 553 -19.28 -26.69 -19.82
CA VAL A 553 -19.14 -25.21 -19.84
C VAL A 553 -17.84 -24.76 -20.50
N ALA A 554 -16.97 -25.68 -20.88
CA ALA A 554 -15.79 -25.47 -21.69
C ALA A 554 -15.67 -26.52 -22.79
N GLU A 555 -15.10 -26.15 -23.93
CA GLU A 555 -14.78 -27.02 -25.06
C GLU A 555 -13.31 -26.84 -25.45
N THR A 556 -12.64 -27.92 -25.87
CA THR A 556 -11.26 -27.89 -26.32
C THR A 556 -11.13 -28.55 -27.71
N SER A 557 -10.12 -28.15 -28.48
CA SER A 557 -9.77 -28.87 -29.71
C SER A 557 -9.16 -30.24 -29.43
N ASN A 558 -8.42 -30.37 -28.33
CA ASN A 558 -7.80 -31.59 -27.80
C ASN A 558 -7.54 -31.41 -26.31
N ASP A 559 -8.22 -32.20 -25.49
CA ASP A 559 -8.12 -32.09 -24.00
C ASP A 559 -6.68 -32.32 -23.50
N ALA A 560 -5.98 -33.30 -24.08
CA ALA A 560 -4.62 -33.64 -23.65
C ALA A 560 -3.65 -32.49 -23.94
N ASP A 561 -3.74 -31.82 -25.07
CA ASP A 561 -2.89 -30.69 -25.45
C ASP A 561 -3.18 -29.47 -24.59
N VAL A 562 -4.46 -29.15 -24.36
CA VAL A 562 -4.82 -28.03 -23.47
C VAL A 562 -4.39 -28.30 -22.04
N GLN A 563 -4.57 -29.52 -21.52
CA GLN A 563 -4.09 -29.90 -20.20
C GLN A 563 -2.57 -29.83 -20.11
N SER A 564 -1.83 -30.30 -21.13
CA SER A 564 -0.38 -30.24 -21.19
C SER A 564 0.11 -28.80 -21.17
N PHE A 565 -0.52 -27.92 -21.93
CA PHE A 565 -0.22 -26.48 -21.95
C PHE A 565 -0.46 -25.84 -20.58
N LEU A 566 -1.64 -26.06 -19.97
CA LEU A 566 -1.99 -25.44 -18.69
C LEU A 566 -1.18 -25.99 -17.50
N ARG A 567 -0.66 -27.22 -17.56
CA ARG A 567 0.25 -27.77 -16.54
C ARG A 567 1.59 -27.03 -16.45
N CYS A 568 1.96 -26.27 -17.46
CA CYS A 568 3.16 -25.44 -17.43
C CYS A 568 3.00 -24.25 -16.48
N PHE A 569 1.79 -23.95 -16.00
CA PHE A 569 1.50 -22.85 -15.10
C PHE A 569 1.21 -23.34 -13.68
N ASP A 570 1.57 -22.53 -12.68
CA ASP A 570 1.29 -22.78 -11.26
C ASP A 570 -0.18 -22.49 -10.92
N LEU A 571 -1.10 -23.25 -11.55
CA LEU A 571 -2.54 -23.14 -11.29
C LEU A 571 -2.94 -23.79 -9.95
N GLU A 572 -2.10 -24.69 -9.40
CA GLU A 572 -2.33 -25.32 -8.11
C GLU A 572 -2.31 -24.32 -6.98
N SER A 573 -1.42 -23.31 -7.06
CA SER A 573 -1.34 -22.22 -6.10
C SER A 573 -2.60 -21.34 -6.06
N LEU A 574 -3.42 -21.36 -7.10
CA LEU A 574 -4.70 -20.62 -7.14
C LEU A 574 -5.75 -21.23 -6.20
N ASN A 575 -5.63 -22.53 -5.91
CA ASN A 575 -6.59 -23.32 -5.12
C ASN A 575 -6.18 -23.47 -3.63
N SER A 576 -5.03 -22.93 -3.22
CA SER A 576 -4.46 -23.14 -1.89
C SER A 576 -4.92 -22.13 -0.81
#